data_21327686802d3eb7ccfc7f5f7b204d6a
#
_entry.id   21327686802d3eb7ccfc7f5f7b204d6a
#
_cell.length_a   1.000
_cell.length_b   1.000
_cell.length_c   1.000
_cell.angle_alpha   90.00
_cell.angle_beta   90.00
_cell.angle_gamma   90.00
#
_symmetry.space_group_name_H-M   'P 1'
#
loop_
_entity.id
_entity.type
_entity.pdbx_description
1 polymer ?
#
loop_
_entity_poly.entity_id
_entity_poly.type
_entity_poly.pdbx_seq_one_letter_code
_entity_poly.pdbx_strand_id
1 'polypeptide(L)'
;MPARAQVSEAILLAEGQKSAVTEYYLNNGEWPKDNASAGVASASDIKGKYVQKVEVNNGVVTAQMNPSGVNKEIKDKRLSLWAKRENGSVKWFCGQPVKRDDAAAKAGTDAVTADTTGTKIETKHLPSTCRDESSAVCTKHLTPISNTFAVAGYCPNHGIWPENNASAGVASPSDIKGKYVESVTVAKG
;
A
#
# COMPACT_ATOMS: atom_id res chain seq x y z
N MET A 1 -9.23 26.39 2.74
CA MET A 1 -8.81 25.37 1.79
C MET A 1 -9.36 24.01 2.21
N PRO A 2 -9.91 23.20 1.31
CA PRO A 2 -10.49 21.90 1.71
C PRO A 2 -9.41 20.93 2.20
N ALA A 3 -9.79 20.09 3.16
CA ALA A 3 -8.88 19.13 3.78
C ALA A 3 -8.18 18.24 2.76
N ARG A 4 -8.90 17.77 1.74
CA ARG A 4 -8.33 16.92 0.67
C ARG A 4 -7.16 17.56 -0.06
N ALA A 5 -7.25 18.85 -0.33
CA ALA A 5 -6.18 19.57 -1.01
C ALA A 5 -4.91 19.65 -0.15
N GLN A 6 -5.08 19.80 1.16
CA GLN A 6 -3.97 19.80 2.12
C GLN A 6 -3.37 18.39 2.28
N VAL A 7 -4.20 17.38 2.31
CA VAL A 7 -3.77 15.96 2.37
C VAL A 7 -2.95 15.57 1.13
N SER A 8 -3.23 16.16 -0.03
CA SER A 8 -2.45 15.90 -1.25
C SER A 8 -0.97 16.25 -1.09
N GLU A 9 -0.64 17.28 -0.33
CA GLU A 9 0.76 17.61 -0.01
C GLU A 9 1.43 16.49 0.77
N ALA A 10 0.73 15.92 1.76
CA ALA A 10 1.24 14.80 2.56
C ALA A 10 1.52 13.57 1.70
N ILE A 11 0.63 13.27 0.77
CA ILE A 11 0.81 12.16 -0.17
C ILE A 11 2.04 12.39 -1.05
N LEU A 12 2.20 13.58 -1.61
CA LEU A 12 3.34 13.91 -2.46
C LEU A 12 4.68 13.81 -1.71
N LEU A 13 4.75 14.31 -0.47
CA LEU A 13 5.95 14.22 0.35
C LEU A 13 6.27 12.77 0.72
N ALA A 14 5.26 11.98 1.05
CA ALA A 14 5.45 10.55 1.33
C ALA A 14 5.90 9.79 0.08
N GLU A 15 5.32 10.10 -1.08
CA GLU A 15 5.71 9.49 -2.37
C GLU A 15 7.17 9.76 -2.72
N GLY A 16 7.71 10.90 -2.34
CA GLY A 16 9.11 11.23 -2.52
C GLY A 16 10.09 10.24 -1.86
N GLN A 17 9.63 9.44 -0.91
CA GLN A 17 10.45 8.46 -0.20
C GLN A 17 10.36 7.04 -0.79
N LYS A 18 9.45 6.80 -1.73
CA LYS A 18 9.21 5.46 -2.29
C LYS A 18 10.46 4.83 -2.92
N SER A 19 11.17 5.58 -3.72
CA SER A 19 12.34 5.05 -4.42
C SER A 19 13.45 4.61 -3.47
N ALA A 20 13.72 5.38 -2.43
CA ALA A 20 14.72 5.04 -1.42
C ALA A 20 14.35 3.77 -0.65
N VAL A 21 13.10 3.64 -0.23
CA VAL A 21 12.61 2.45 0.47
C VAL A 21 12.67 1.23 -0.45
N THR A 22 12.23 1.37 -1.69
CA THR A 22 12.26 0.29 -2.69
C THR A 22 13.68 -0.17 -2.95
N GLU A 23 14.61 0.74 -3.17
CA GLU A 23 16.02 0.44 -3.42
C GLU A 23 16.65 -0.29 -2.25
N TYR A 24 16.42 0.17 -1.02
CA TYR A 24 16.92 -0.50 0.18
C TYR A 24 16.41 -1.94 0.25
N TYR A 25 15.11 -2.13 0.05
CA TYR A 25 14.51 -3.47 0.08
C TYR A 25 15.08 -4.40 -1.00
N LEU A 26 15.19 -3.93 -2.23
CA LEU A 26 15.72 -4.74 -3.33
C LEU A 26 17.19 -5.12 -3.12
N ASN A 27 17.96 -4.26 -2.48
CA ASN A 27 19.38 -4.52 -2.21
C ASN A 27 19.62 -5.39 -0.97
N ASN A 28 18.77 -5.29 0.05
CA ASN A 28 19.01 -5.93 1.35
C ASN A 28 18.04 -7.07 1.69
N GLY A 29 16.93 -7.18 1.00
CA GLY A 29 15.90 -8.18 1.31
C GLY A 29 15.13 -7.92 2.59
N GLU A 30 15.34 -6.77 3.22
CA GLU A 30 14.65 -6.31 4.43
C GLU A 30 14.13 -4.89 4.23
N TRP A 31 13.11 -4.53 4.99
CA TRP A 31 12.56 -3.17 4.95
C TRP A 31 13.41 -2.22 5.80
N PRO A 32 13.67 -0.98 5.34
CA PRO A 32 14.46 -0.03 6.11
C PRO A 32 13.77 0.33 7.42
N LYS A 33 14.55 0.31 8.50
CA LYS A 33 14.04 0.54 9.85
C LYS A 33 13.56 1.97 10.08
N ASP A 34 14.28 2.94 9.54
CA ASP A 34 14.06 4.36 9.76
C ASP A 34 14.53 5.21 8.56
N ASN A 35 14.38 6.52 8.67
CA ASN A 35 14.80 7.46 7.63
C ASN A 35 16.29 7.35 7.33
N ALA A 36 17.13 7.22 8.36
CA ALA A 36 18.57 7.13 8.18
C ALA A 36 18.97 5.87 7.41
N SER A 37 18.38 4.72 7.76
CA SER A 37 18.60 3.45 7.04
C SER A 37 18.19 3.53 5.58
N ALA A 38 17.07 4.18 5.29
CA ALA A 38 16.59 4.38 3.93
C ALA A 38 17.43 5.40 3.13
N GLY A 39 18.31 6.15 3.81
CA GLY A 39 19.11 7.18 3.17
C GLY A 39 18.33 8.45 2.81
N VAL A 40 17.26 8.74 3.52
CA VAL A 40 16.46 9.95 3.34
C VAL A 40 16.66 10.91 4.50
N ALA A 41 16.24 12.17 4.33
CA ALA A 41 16.33 13.19 5.36
C ALA A 41 15.60 12.78 6.64
N SER A 42 15.98 13.35 7.78
CA SER A 42 15.30 13.13 9.06
C SER A 42 13.83 13.49 8.94
N ALA A 43 12.98 12.78 9.70
CA ALA A 43 11.52 12.91 9.57
C ALA A 43 11.04 14.36 9.67
N SER A 44 11.57 15.13 10.62
CA SER A 44 11.21 16.54 10.84
C SER A 44 11.75 17.48 9.77
N ASP A 45 12.67 17.04 8.92
CA ASP A 45 13.18 17.81 7.78
C ASP A 45 12.40 17.60 6.50
N ILE A 46 11.59 16.53 6.44
CA ILE A 46 10.65 16.28 5.35
C ILE A 46 9.31 16.89 5.74
N LYS A 47 9.15 18.16 5.46
CA LYS A 47 8.00 18.95 5.86
C LYS A 47 7.53 19.87 4.74
N GLY A 48 6.31 20.37 4.87
CA GLY A 48 5.70 21.29 3.94
C GLY A 48 4.85 22.32 4.67
N LYS A 49 4.03 23.04 3.92
CA LYS A 49 3.12 24.04 4.48
C LYS A 49 2.10 23.41 5.44
N TYR A 50 1.62 22.22 5.11
CA TYR A 50 0.58 21.52 5.86
C TYR A 50 1.06 20.26 6.56
N VAL A 51 2.29 19.84 6.31
CA VAL A 51 2.87 18.58 6.79
C VAL A 51 3.99 18.87 7.78
N GLN A 52 3.90 18.27 8.96
CA GLN A 52 4.89 18.42 10.04
C GLN A 52 6.11 17.55 9.83
N LYS A 53 5.91 16.30 9.42
CA LYS A 53 6.99 15.32 9.25
C LYS A 53 6.57 14.16 8.36
N VAL A 54 7.56 13.50 7.80
CA VAL A 54 7.39 12.22 7.08
C VAL A 54 8.42 11.24 7.63
N GLU A 55 7.94 10.12 8.15
CA GLU A 55 8.75 9.12 8.84
C GLU A 55 8.73 7.80 8.11
N VAL A 56 9.90 7.20 7.94
CA VAL A 56 10.06 5.81 7.49
C VAL A 56 10.20 4.94 8.73
N ASN A 57 9.37 3.92 8.85
CA ASN A 57 9.44 2.95 9.94
C ASN A 57 9.15 1.56 9.39
N ASN A 58 10.15 0.68 9.40
CA ASN A 58 10.04 -0.68 8.87
C ASN A 58 9.46 -0.72 7.44
N GLY A 59 9.91 0.21 6.59
CA GLY A 59 9.48 0.34 5.20
C GLY A 59 8.10 0.98 5.00
N VAL A 60 7.44 1.40 6.07
CA VAL A 60 6.19 2.16 6.00
C VAL A 60 6.51 3.65 6.06
N VAL A 61 6.01 4.41 5.11
CA VAL A 61 6.19 5.87 5.05
C VAL A 61 4.93 6.53 5.58
N THR A 62 5.04 7.21 6.70
CA THR A 62 3.91 7.88 7.37
C THR A 62 4.11 9.38 7.37
N ALA A 63 3.15 10.11 6.83
CA ALA A 63 3.10 11.58 6.87
C ALA A 63 2.13 12.04 7.95
N GLN A 64 2.56 13.02 8.73
CA GLN A 64 1.76 13.64 9.78
C GLN A 64 1.47 15.10 9.43
N MET A 65 0.21 15.48 9.52
CA MET A 65 -0.23 16.86 9.29
C MET A 65 0.23 17.78 10.42
N ASN A 66 0.38 19.06 10.13
CA ASN A 66 0.73 20.07 11.13
C ASN A 66 -0.34 20.17 12.24
N PRO A 67 0.06 20.54 13.47
CA PRO A 67 -0.87 20.77 14.57
C PRO A 67 -1.64 22.10 14.44
N SER A 68 -1.20 22.99 13.56
CA SER A 68 -1.81 24.30 13.33
C SER A 68 -1.69 24.72 11.87
N GLY A 69 -2.50 25.69 11.44
CA GLY A 69 -2.46 26.19 10.07
C GLY A 69 -3.05 25.25 9.03
N VAL A 70 -3.74 24.20 9.45
CA VAL A 70 -4.43 23.23 8.61
C VAL A 70 -5.90 23.12 8.97
N ASN A 71 -6.68 22.46 8.12
CA ASN A 71 -8.07 22.18 8.42
C ASN A 71 -8.18 21.40 9.74
N LYS A 72 -9.10 21.85 10.63
CA LYS A 72 -9.26 21.27 11.97
C LYS A 72 -9.53 19.77 11.99
N GLU A 73 -10.08 19.22 10.92
CA GLU A 73 -10.43 17.79 10.82
C GLU A 73 -9.22 16.89 10.52
N ILE A 74 -8.09 17.49 10.15
CA ILE A 74 -6.87 16.74 9.82
C ILE A 74 -5.64 17.12 10.66
N LYS A 75 -5.80 18.01 11.63
CA LYS A 75 -4.71 18.40 12.54
C LYS A 75 -4.07 17.20 13.22
N ASP A 76 -2.74 17.11 13.19
CA ASP A 76 -1.95 16.03 13.79
C ASP A 76 -2.28 14.63 13.27
N LYS A 77 -3.17 14.52 12.31
CA LYS A 77 -3.58 13.23 11.76
C LYS A 77 -2.60 12.73 10.71
N ARG A 78 -2.59 11.42 10.50
CA ARG A 78 -1.59 10.73 9.70
C ARG A 78 -2.21 9.90 8.57
N LEU A 79 -1.40 9.67 7.54
CA LEU A 79 -1.62 8.67 6.51
C LEU A 79 -0.33 7.89 6.28
N SER A 80 -0.43 6.71 5.70
CA SER A 80 0.72 5.89 5.38
C SER A 80 0.74 5.44 3.93
N LEU A 81 1.97 5.28 3.42
CA LEU A 81 2.27 4.55 2.22
C LEU A 81 3.12 3.34 2.61
N TRP A 82 2.83 2.19 2.01
CA TRP A 82 3.58 0.97 2.28
C TRP A 82 3.70 0.13 1.03
N ALA A 83 4.74 -0.68 0.97
CA ALA A 83 4.99 -1.56 -0.16
C ALA A 83 4.86 -3.02 0.25
N LYS A 84 4.49 -3.84 -0.72
CA LYS A 84 4.48 -5.30 -0.60
C LYS A 84 5.22 -5.90 -1.79
N ARG A 85 5.84 -7.06 -1.57
CA ARG A 85 6.59 -7.74 -2.63
C ARG A 85 5.70 -8.11 -3.81
N GLU A 86 6.30 -7.97 -4.96
CA GLU A 86 5.78 -8.47 -6.21
C GLU A 86 6.93 -9.15 -6.96
N ASN A 87 6.66 -10.00 -7.94
CA ASN A 87 7.73 -10.70 -8.69
C ASN A 87 8.74 -9.71 -9.27
N GLY A 88 9.94 -9.65 -8.67
CA GLY A 88 11.05 -8.80 -9.11
C GLY A 88 10.90 -7.32 -8.79
N SER A 89 9.85 -6.91 -8.06
CA SER A 89 9.60 -5.52 -7.71
C SER A 89 8.76 -5.40 -6.44
N VAL A 90 8.26 -4.20 -6.17
CA VAL A 90 7.32 -3.93 -5.09
C VAL A 90 6.12 -3.15 -5.61
N LYS A 91 4.97 -3.34 -4.99
CA LYS A 91 3.77 -2.55 -5.24
C LYS A 91 3.47 -1.69 -4.02
N TRP A 92 3.18 -0.41 -4.28
CA TRP A 92 2.87 0.56 -3.24
C TRP A 92 1.37 0.72 -3.02
N PHE A 93 1.02 0.91 -1.77
CA PHE A 93 -0.33 1.17 -1.30
C PHE A 93 -0.36 2.49 -0.53
N CYS A 94 -1.51 3.12 -0.48
CA CYS A 94 -1.74 4.37 0.23
C CYS A 94 -3.09 4.32 0.95
N GLY A 95 -3.09 4.69 2.23
CA GLY A 95 -4.30 4.69 3.02
C GLY A 95 -4.10 5.23 4.42
N GLN A 96 -4.98 4.84 5.32
CA GLN A 96 -4.86 5.16 6.74
C GLN A 96 -3.61 4.53 7.34
N PRO A 97 -3.09 5.06 8.46
CA PRO A 97 -1.82 4.59 9.02
C PRO A 97 -1.75 3.08 9.26
N VAL A 98 -0.64 2.50 8.86
CA VAL A 98 -0.30 1.09 9.11
C VAL A 98 1.06 0.98 9.78
N LYS A 99 1.35 -0.18 10.34
CA LYS A 99 2.65 -0.52 10.92
C LYS A 99 3.10 -1.90 10.46
N ARG A 100 4.40 -2.12 10.45
CA ARG A 100 5.02 -3.42 10.21
C ARG A 100 5.89 -3.75 11.40
N ASP A 101 5.78 -4.97 11.93
CA ASP A 101 6.59 -5.42 13.06
C ASP A 101 8.07 -5.52 12.69
N ASP A 102 8.97 -5.32 13.67
CA ASP A 102 10.42 -5.38 13.46
C ASP A 102 10.85 -6.74 12.88
N ALA A 103 10.28 -7.82 13.39
CA ALA A 103 10.58 -9.17 12.89
C ALA A 103 10.13 -9.33 11.42
N ALA A 104 8.97 -8.81 11.07
CA ALA A 104 8.47 -8.82 9.70
C ALA A 104 9.35 -7.97 8.77
N ALA A 105 9.81 -6.83 9.23
CA ALA A 105 10.70 -5.96 8.47
C ALA A 105 12.04 -6.63 8.17
N LYS A 106 12.66 -7.27 9.16
CA LYS A 106 13.91 -8.02 9.00
C LYS A 106 13.77 -9.23 8.09
N ALA A 107 12.64 -9.90 8.16
CA ALA A 107 12.35 -11.03 7.29
C ALA A 107 11.97 -10.60 5.87
N GLY A 108 11.77 -9.30 5.63
CA GLY A 108 11.35 -8.78 4.33
C GLY A 108 9.94 -9.21 3.93
N THR A 109 9.07 -9.48 4.90
CA THR A 109 7.70 -9.91 4.64
C THR A 109 6.76 -8.74 4.36
N ASP A 110 5.60 -9.05 3.78
CA ASP A 110 4.65 -8.03 3.31
C ASP A 110 3.64 -7.59 4.38
N ALA A 111 3.53 -8.34 5.48
CA ALA A 111 2.48 -8.12 6.47
C ALA A 111 2.56 -6.74 7.13
N VAL A 112 1.47 -6.01 7.07
CA VAL A 112 1.24 -4.76 7.80
C VAL A 112 -0.10 -4.84 8.49
N THR A 113 -0.26 -4.11 9.58
CA THR A 113 -1.52 -4.01 10.33
C THR A 113 -1.89 -2.55 10.52
N ALA A 114 -3.17 -2.28 10.78
CA ALA A 114 -3.61 -0.92 11.08
C ALA A 114 -2.86 -0.37 12.30
N ASP A 115 -2.34 0.86 12.18
CA ASP A 115 -1.69 1.54 13.31
C ASP A 115 -2.74 2.30 14.10
N THR A 116 -3.00 1.83 15.32
CA THR A 116 -3.97 2.42 16.24
C THR A 116 -3.34 3.36 17.28
N THR A 117 -2.01 3.54 17.25
CA THR A 117 -1.27 4.31 18.27
C THR A 117 -1.35 5.82 18.09
N GLY A 118 -1.90 6.30 17.01
CA GLY A 118 -2.05 7.72 16.71
C GLY A 118 -3.35 8.04 16.02
N THR A 119 -3.53 9.31 15.68
CA THR A 119 -4.72 9.77 14.99
C THR A 119 -4.59 9.53 13.47
N LYS A 120 -5.63 9.02 12.87
CA LYS A 120 -5.71 8.74 11.44
C LYS A 120 -6.54 9.77 10.70
N ILE A 121 -6.13 10.11 9.48
CA ILE A 121 -6.96 10.90 8.58
C ILE A 121 -8.17 10.04 8.18
N GLU A 122 -9.37 10.59 8.36
CA GLU A 122 -10.58 9.86 7.99
C GLU A 122 -10.67 9.65 6.47
N THR A 123 -11.20 8.51 6.07
CA THR A 123 -11.32 8.11 4.66
C THR A 123 -11.98 9.17 3.78
N LYS A 124 -12.95 9.91 4.31
CA LYS A 124 -13.62 11.00 3.57
C LYS A 124 -12.68 12.11 3.11
N HIS A 125 -11.54 12.28 3.78
CA HIS A 125 -10.52 13.28 3.43
C HIS A 125 -9.40 12.71 2.55
N LEU A 126 -9.38 11.39 2.33
CA LEU A 126 -8.42 10.74 1.45
C LEU A 126 -8.95 10.70 0.00
N PRO A 127 -8.10 10.95 -1.00
CA PRO A 127 -8.49 10.75 -2.39
C PRO A 127 -8.77 9.25 -2.65
N SER A 128 -9.52 8.96 -3.71
CA SER A 128 -9.89 7.58 -4.06
C SER A 128 -8.68 6.67 -4.30
N THR A 129 -7.55 7.24 -4.72
CA THR A 129 -6.29 6.52 -4.94
C THR A 129 -5.52 6.23 -3.65
N CYS A 130 -5.99 6.72 -2.49
CA CYS A 130 -5.33 6.56 -1.20
C CYS A 130 -6.33 6.06 -0.14
N ARG A 131 -6.99 4.94 -0.42
CA ARG A 131 -7.96 4.31 0.49
C ARG A 131 -7.73 2.81 0.61
N ASP A 132 -6.48 2.37 0.41
CA ASP A 132 -6.13 0.97 0.53
C ASP A 132 -6.20 0.52 1.99
N GLU A 133 -6.66 -0.72 2.17
CA GLU A 133 -6.66 -1.37 3.47
C GLU A 133 -5.32 -2.06 3.73
N SER A 134 -4.94 -2.24 5.00
CA SER A 134 -3.70 -2.92 5.38
C SER A 134 -3.60 -4.34 4.84
N SER A 135 -4.74 -5.00 4.63
CA SER A 135 -4.83 -6.34 4.06
C SER A 135 -4.74 -6.39 2.53
N ALA A 136 -4.74 -5.24 1.85
CA ALA A 136 -4.70 -5.20 0.38
C ALA A 136 -3.44 -5.87 -0.16
N VAL A 137 -3.61 -6.80 -1.08
CA VAL A 137 -2.53 -7.41 -1.87
C VAL A 137 -2.99 -7.56 -3.30
N CYS A 138 -2.11 -7.25 -4.24
CA CYS A 138 -2.37 -7.52 -5.65
C CYS A 138 -1.05 -7.69 -6.38
N THR A 139 -0.69 -8.94 -6.74
CA THR A 139 0.61 -9.28 -7.25
C THR A 139 0.66 -9.53 -8.75
N LYS A 140 -0.47 -9.57 -9.45
CA LYS A 140 -0.46 -9.81 -10.90
C LYS A 140 -1.44 -8.92 -11.64
N HIS A 141 -0.92 -8.28 -12.67
CA HIS A 141 -1.72 -7.70 -13.72
C HIS A 141 -1.98 -8.81 -14.75
N LEU A 142 -3.19 -9.36 -14.73
CA LEU A 142 -3.59 -10.34 -15.73
C LEU A 142 -4.05 -9.61 -16.97
N THR A 143 -3.52 -10.01 -18.11
CA THR A 143 -4.00 -9.51 -19.40
C THR A 143 -5.48 -9.87 -19.59
N PRO A 144 -6.25 -9.00 -20.23
CA PRO A 144 -7.69 -9.16 -20.33
C PRO A 144 -8.05 -10.32 -21.27
N ILE A 145 -8.16 -11.49 -20.66
CA ILE A 145 -8.91 -12.59 -21.24
C ILE A 145 -10.15 -12.73 -20.38
N SER A 146 -11.25 -13.09 -20.98
CA SER A 146 -12.57 -13.17 -20.37
C SER A 146 -12.51 -13.67 -18.93
N ASN A 147 -12.45 -14.28 -18.15
CA ASN A 147 -12.52 -14.63 -16.74
C ASN A 147 -11.32 -14.21 -15.85
N THR A 148 -10.21 -13.75 -16.43
CA THR A 148 -9.06 -13.30 -15.64
C THR A 148 -9.31 -11.98 -14.93
N PHE A 149 -10.28 -11.19 -15.38
CA PHE A 149 -10.72 -9.99 -14.66
C PHE A 149 -11.28 -10.31 -13.28
N ALA A 150 -11.94 -11.44 -13.11
CA ALA A 150 -12.45 -11.84 -11.81
C ALA A 150 -11.31 -12.05 -10.80
N VAL A 151 -10.22 -12.65 -11.24
CA VAL A 151 -9.03 -12.85 -10.40
C VAL A 151 -8.33 -11.52 -10.11
N ALA A 152 -8.16 -10.67 -11.12
CA ALA A 152 -7.55 -9.36 -10.95
C ALA A 152 -8.39 -8.44 -10.05
N GLY A 153 -9.72 -8.50 -10.20
CA GLY A 153 -10.64 -7.76 -9.33
C GLY A 153 -10.74 -8.33 -7.91
N TYR A 154 -10.41 -9.57 -7.72
CA TYR A 154 -10.40 -10.21 -6.40
C TYR A 154 -9.30 -9.62 -5.51
N CYS A 155 -8.10 -9.46 -6.03
CA CYS A 155 -6.94 -8.98 -5.29
C CYS A 155 -7.19 -7.74 -4.41
N PRO A 156 -7.71 -6.62 -4.95
CA PRO A 156 -7.81 -5.39 -4.19
C PRO A 156 -8.77 -5.46 -3.00
N ASN A 157 -9.74 -6.35 -3.06
CA ASN A 157 -10.82 -6.37 -2.09
C ASN A 157 -10.66 -7.43 -1.00
N HIS A 158 -9.95 -8.51 -1.27
CA HIS A 158 -9.91 -9.68 -0.40
C HIS A 158 -8.55 -9.91 0.27
N GLY A 159 -7.48 -9.29 -0.23
CA GLY A 159 -6.15 -9.43 0.36
C GLY A 159 -5.51 -10.81 0.27
N ILE A 160 -6.19 -11.78 -0.32
CA ILE A 160 -5.70 -13.15 -0.56
C ILE A 160 -6.05 -13.60 -1.96
N TRP A 161 -5.24 -14.49 -2.51
CA TRP A 161 -5.54 -15.08 -3.80
C TRP A 161 -6.64 -16.14 -3.67
N PRO A 162 -7.53 -16.22 -4.64
CA PRO A 162 -8.54 -17.29 -4.66
C PRO A 162 -7.85 -18.65 -4.86
N GLU A 163 -8.30 -19.63 -4.13
CA GLU A 163 -7.73 -20.99 -4.19
C GLU A 163 -8.16 -21.77 -5.44
N ASN A 164 -9.30 -21.43 -5.99
CA ASN A 164 -9.89 -22.13 -7.14
C ASN A 164 -10.86 -21.21 -7.89
N ASN A 165 -11.44 -21.70 -8.98
CA ASN A 165 -12.37 -20.95 -9.78
C ASN A 165 -13.62 -20.48 -9.01
N ALA A 166 -14.15 -21.31 -8.12
CA ALA A 166 -15.33 -20.95 -7.34
C ALA A 166 -15.06 -19.79 -6.38
N SER A 167 -13.94 -19.81 -5.66
CA SER A 167 -13.55 -18.72 -4.74
C SER A 167 -13.19 -17.44 -5.49
N ALA A 168 -12.75 -17.53 -6.73
CA ALA A 168 -12.51 -16.38 -7.59
C ALA A 168 -13.79 -15.83 -8.24
N GLY A 169 -14.93 -16.51 -8.07
CA GLY A 169 -16.19 -16.14 -8.71
C GLY A 169 -16.23 -16.37 -10.22
N VAL A 170 -15.40 -17.25 -10.73
CA VAL A 170 -15.37 -17.62 -12.15
C VAL A 170 -16.02 -19.00 -12.37
N ALA A 171 -16.39 -19.26 -13.62
CA ALA A 171 -16.98 -20.55 -13.99
C ALA A 171 -16.03 -21.72 -13.70
N SER A 172 -16.58 -22.93 -13.57
CA SER A 172 -15.79 -24.15 -13.40
C SER A 172 -14.76 -24.30 -14.53
N PRO A 173 -13.62 -24.95 -14.29
CA PRO A 173 -12.60 -25.11 -15.34
C PRO A 173 -13.12 -25.72 -16.64
N SER A 174 -14.03 -26.67 -16.55
CA SER A 174 -14.64 -27.33 -17.71
C SER A 174 -15.62 -26.44 -18.49
N ASP A 175 -16.11 -25.36 -17.88
CA ASP A 175 -17.06 -24.41 -18.52
C ASP A 175 -16.33 -23.25 -19.19
N ILE A 176 -15.05 -23.08 -18.89
CA ILE A 176 -14.22 -22.02 -19.49
C ILE A 176 -13.48 -22.62 -20.68
N LYS A 177 -14.10 -22.51 -21.87
CA LYS A 177 -13.57 -23.09 -23.12
C LYS A 177 -13.41 -22.03 -24.19
N GLY A 178 -12.46 -22.24 -25.05
CA GLY A 178 -12.25 -21.47 -26.27
C GLY A 178 -11.87 -22.38 -27.43
N LYS A 179 -11.76 -21.80 -28.63
CA LYS A 179 -11.42 -22.58 -29.84
C LYS A 179 -10.13 -23.39 -29.67
N TYR A 180 -9.17 -22.89 -28.90
CA TYR A 180 -7.87 -23.49 -28.67
C TYR A 180 -7.55 -23.71 -27.19
N VAL A 181 -8.57 -23.55 -26.30
CA VAL A 181 -8.41 -23.70 -24.86
C VAL A 181 -9.44 -24.69 -24.36
N GLU A 182 -8.98 -25.76 -23.72
CA GLU A 182 -9.84 -26.82 -23.19
C GLU A 182 -10.41 -26.44 -21.82
N SER A 183 -9.61 -25.84 -20.97
CA SER A 183 -10.05 -25.36 -19.64
C SER A 183 -9.13 -24.26 -19.11
N VAL A 184 -9.64 -23.49 -18.15
CA VAL A 184 -8.86 -22.50 -17.40
C VAL A 184 -9.06 -22.76 -15.91
N THR A 185 -7.98 -22.93 -15.18
CA THR A 185 -8.01 -23.23 -13.74
C THR A 185 -7.33 -22.12 -12.96
N VAL A 186 -7.98 -21.70 -11.87
CA VAL A 186 -7.38 -20.84 -10.85
C VAL A 186 -6.73 -21.77 -9.83
N ALA A 187 -5.44 -21.62 -9.64
CA ALA A 187 -4.68 -22.33 -8.63
C ALA A 187 -4.14 -21.35 -7.59
N LYS A 188 -3.87 -21.86 -6.40
CA LYS A 188 -3.28 -21.06 -5.32
C LYS A 188 -1.95 -20.48 -5.80
N GLY A 189 -1.85 -19.15 -5.82
CA GLY A 189 -0.69 -18.41 -6.31
C GLY A 189 0.42 -18.30 -5.31
#